data_fcef792efb0579c92d64ff283e8a3061
#
_entry.id   fcef792efb0579c92d64ff283e8a3061
#
_cell.length_a   1.000
_cell.length_b   1.000
_cell.length_c   1.000
_cell.angle_alpha   90.00
_cell.angle_beta   90.00
_cell.angle_gamma   90.00
#
_symmetry.space_group_name_H-M   'P 1'
#
loop_
_entity.id
_entity.type
_entity.pdbx_description
1 polymer ?
#
loop_
_entity_poly.entity_id
_entity_poly.type
_entity_poly.pdbx_seq_one_letter_code
_entity_poly.pdbx_strand_id
1 'polypeptide(L)'
;MKVLVWIAEATWPSCVDTVSELFPDADVRLLATVPTDVVAQTAGARIGLWGRGTSGNPASSVTELAQTAARDRLAAAEARLGRPAEQEVRSGRPERDVTAAAAEVDVLVLARDGDLSRLGPRSLDKHTRFVVDHAPCRVVLVWPGVAPGLASIPPPPD
;
A
#
# COMPACT_ATOMS: atom_id res chain seq x y z
N MET A 1 6.00 -2.62 21.16
CA MET A 1 5.92 -1.60 20.09
C MET A 1 5.04 -2.17 18.98
N LYS A 2 4.09 -1.39 18.51
CA LYS A 2 3.19 -1.78 17.42
C LYS A 2 3.65 -1.16 16.11
N VAL A 3 3.83 -1.98 15.08
CA VAL A 3 4.28 -1.55 13.75
C VAL A 3 3.23 -1.90 12.71
N LEU A 4 2.78 -0.90 11.95
CA LEU A 4 1.93 -1.07 10.80
C LEU A 4 2.78 -1.08 9.53
N VAL A 5 2.56 -2.05 8.66
CA VAL A 5 3.21 -2.11 7.34
C VAL A 5 2.16 -1.97 6.26
N TRP A 6 2.29 -0.95 5.42
CA TRP A 6 1.42 -0.82 4.26
C TRP A 6 1.91 -1.75 3.14
N ILE A 7 1.11 -2.79 2.86
CA ILE A 7 1.40 -3.82 1.88
C ILE A 7 0.86 -3.39 0.51
N ALA A 8 1.57 -2.45 -0.12
CA ALA A 8 1.28 -2.01 -1.49
C ALA A 8 1.85 -3.00 -2.51
N GLU A 9 1.18 -3.14 -3.66
CA GLU A 9 1.37 -4.25 -4.61
C GLU A 9 2.83 -4.46 -5.06
N ALA A 10 3.52 -3.41 -5.47
CA ALA A 10 4.85 -3.53 -6.08
C ALA A 10 6.02 -3.37 -5.09
N THR A 11 5.79 -2.86 -3.89
CA THR A 11 6.84 -2.33 -3.02
C THR A 11 6.91 -2.99 -1.65
N TRP A 12 5.91 -3.77 -1.28
CA TRP A 12 5.78 -4.37 0.04
C TRP A 12 6.98 -5.24 0.49
N PRO A 13 7.70 -5.98 -0.38
CA PRO A 13 8.80 -6.82 0.09
C PRO A 13 9.88 -6.04 0.84
N SER A 14 10.27 -4.88 0.33
CA SER A 14 11.26 -4.02 0.99
C SER A 14 10.78 -3.48 2.34
N CYS A 15 9.48 -3.24 2.48
CA CYS A 15 8.90 -2.83 3.76
C CYS A 15 8.98 -3.95 4.81
N VAL A 16 8.66 -5.17 4.41
CA VAL A 16 8.73 -6.35 5.30
C VAL A 16 10.17 -6.65 5.71
N ASP A 17 11.12 -6.59 4.78
CA ASP A 17 12.54 -6.76 5.08
C ASP A 17 13.02 -5.71 6.09
N THR A 18 12.63 -4.45 5.90
CA THR A 18 12.95 -3.35 6.83
C THR A 18 12.39 -3.60 8.23
N VAL A 19 11.17 -4.13 8.32
CA VAL A 19 10.57 -4.48 9.63
C VAL A 19 11.31 -5.62 10.30
N SER A 20 11.71 -6.62 9.54
CA SER A 20 12.49 -7.75 10.09
C SER A 20 13.85 -7.29 10.63
N GLU A 21 14.46 -6.32 9.95
CA GLU A 21 15.77 -5.77 10.34
C GLU A 21 15.69 -4.80 11.51
N LEU A 22 14.77 -3.83 11.46
CA LEU A 22 14.73 -2.73 12.42
C LEU A 22 13.83 -3.00 13.63
N PHE A 23 12.85 -3.87 13.51
CA PHE A 23 11.83 -4.13 14.53
C PHE A 23 11.59 -5.63 14.77
N PRO A 24 12.63 -6.40 15.11
CA PRO A 24 12.54 -7.86 15.22
C PRO A 24 11.52 -8.33 16.28
N ASP A 25 11.31 -7.56 17.33
CA ASP A 25 10.46 -7.91 18.47
C ASP A 25 9.11 -7.14 18.49
N ALA A 26 8.76 -6.44 17.42
CA ALA A 26 7.53 -5.66 17.38
C ALA A 26 6.30 -6.52 17.07
N ASP A 27 5.14 -6.10 17.60
CA ASP A 27 3.84 -6.57 17.15
C ASP A 27 3.53 -5.97 15.78
N VAL A 28 3.43 -6.80 14.76
CA VAL A 28 3.28 -6.36 13.37
C VAL A 28 1.84 -6.52 12.90
N ARG A 29 1.32 -5.46 12.31
CA ARG A 29 0.08 -5.46 11.53
C ARG A 29 0.41 -5.20 10.07
N LEU A 30 -0.06 -6.08 9.18
CA LEU A 30 0.04 -5.96 7.73
C LEU A 30 -1.28 -5.44 7.17
N LEU A 31 -1.28 -4.32 6.50
CA LEU A 31 -2.47 -3.68 5.93
C LEU A 31 -2.38 -3.64 4.41
N ALA A 32 -3.35 -4.24 3.73
CA ALA A 32 -3.58 -4.06 2.31
C ALA A 32 -4.84 -3.21 2.09
N THR A 33 -4.81 -2.34 1.10
CA THR A 33 -5.93 -1.48 0.73
C THR A 33 -6.44 -1.83 -0.66
N VAL A 34 -7.77 -1.87 -0.79
CA VAL A 34 -8.47 -2.07 -2.07
C VAL A 34 -9.21 -0.79 -2.42
N PRO A 35 -8.78 -0.03 -3.45
CA PRO A 35 -9.44 1.20 -3.85
C PRO A 35 -10.86 0.93 -4.35
N THR A 36 -11.86 1.63 -3.82
CA THR A 36 -13.26 1.51 -4.26
C THR A 36 -13.51 2.16 -5.61
N ASP A 37 -12.70 3.14 -5.99
CA ASP A 37 -12.84 3.86 -7.28
C ASP A 37 -12.55 2.96 -8.48
N VAL A 38 -11.70 1.96 -8.34
CA VAL A 38 -11.42 0.96 -9.39
C VAL A 38 -12.65 0.10 -9.68
N VAL A 39 -13.44 -0.19 -8.65
CA VAL A 39 -14.69 -0.96 -8.79
C VAL A 39 -15.76 -0.16 -9.51
N ALA A 40 -15.87 1.14 -9.22
CA ALA A 40 -16.85 2.03 -9.84
C ALA A 40 -16.54 2.30 -11.33
N GLN A 41 -15.29 2.45 -11.71
CA GLN A 41 -14.85 2.69 -13.10
C GLN A 41 -15.06 1.48 -14.00
N THR A 42 -14.84 0.26 -13.50
CA THR A 42 -15.11 -0.95 -14.27
C THR A 42 -16.58 -1.28 -14.41
N ALA A 43 -17.42 -0.86 -13.46
CA ALA A 43 -18.88 -0.99 -13.54
C ALA A 43 -19.49 0.02 -14.54
N GLY A 44 -18.95 1.25 -14.63
CA GLY A 44 -19.43 2.31 -15.53
C GLY A 44 -19.08 2.10 -17.01
N ALA A 45 -18.00 1.38 -17.31
CA ALA A 45 -17.54 1.18 -18.69
C ALA A 45 -18.32 0.12 -19.49
N ARG A 46 -19.30 -0.57 -18.89
CA ARG A 46 -20.07 -1.64 -19.52
C ARG A 46 -21.58 -1.43 -19.60
N ILE A 47 -22.07 -0.23 -19.36
CA ILE A 47 -23.46 0.13 -19.65
C ILE A 47 -23.53 0.67 -21.08
N GLY A 48 -23.35 -0.23 -22.03
CA GLY A 48 -23.53 0.06 -23.44
C GLY A 48 -23.50 -1.21 -24.26
N LEU A 49 -24.69 -1.66 -24.64
CA LEU A 49 -25.06 -2.67 -25.65
C LEU A 49 -25.16 -4.15 -25.20
N TRP A 50 -26.46 -4.55 -25.31
CA TRP A 50 -27.00 -5.90 -25.51
C TRP A 50 -27.11 -6.84 -24.31
N GLY A 51 -28.25 -6.93 -23.90
CA GLY A 51 -29.19 -7.72 -23.23
C GLY A 51 -28.99 -9.22 -23.02
N ARG A 52 -29.59 -9.68 -21.94
CA ARG A 52 -30.01 -11.04 -21.54
C ARG A 52 -28.95 -12.02 -21.11
N GLY A 53 -29.00 -12.27 -19.81
CA GLY A 53 -28.78 -13.59 -19.20
C GLY A 53 -27.40 -13.83 -18.67
N THR A 54 -27.22 -13.56 -17.40
CA THR A 54 -26.68 -14.45 -16.37
C THR A 54 -26.54 -13.66 -15.07
N SER A 55 -27.05 -14.24 -14.01
CA SER A 55 -27.05 -13.69 -12.65
C SER A 55 -25.62 -13.68 -12.07
N GLY A 56 -24.92 -12.59 -12.26
CA GLY A 56 -23.63 -12.32 -11.65
C GLY A 56 -23.34 -10.85 -11.86
N ASN A 57 -23.35 -10.05 -10.78
CA ASN A 57 -22.98 -8.65 -10.85
C ASN A 57 -21.47 -8.53 -11.17
N PRO A 58 -21.04 -8.03 -12.37
CA PRO A 58 -19.62 -7.96 -12.74
C PRO A 58 -18.80 -7.12 -11.77
N ALA A 59 -19.41 -6.13 -11.11
CA ALA A 59 -18.75 -5.31 -10.10
C ALA A 59 -18.41 -6.10 -8.83
N SER A 60 -19.25 -7.06 -8.41
CA SER A 60 -18.96 -7.90 -7.26
C SER A 60 -17.80 -8.85 -7.53
N SER A 61 -17.70 -9.41 -8.73
CA SER A 61 -16.59 -10.32 -9.09
C SER A 61 -15.23 -9.60 -9.15
N VAL A 62 -15.18 -8.36 -9.63
CA VAL A 62 -13.93 -7.54 -9.63
C VAL A 62 -13.52 -7.19 -8.21
N THR A 63 -14.48 -6.83 -7.35
CA THR A 63 -14.20 -6.55 -5.93
C THR A 63 -13.69 -7.78 -5.20
N GLU A 64 -14.30 -8.95 -5.44
CA GLU A 64 -13.86 -10.22 -4.85
C GLU A 64 -12.46 -10.61 -5.30
N LEU A 65 -12.13 -10.43 -6.59
CA LEU A 65 -10.78 -10.68 -7.12
C LEU A 65 -9.75 -9.73 -6.48
N ALA A 66 -10.06 -8.45 -6.34
CA ALA A 66 -9.18 -7.48 -5.72
C ALA A 66 -8.95 -7.79 -4.23
N GLN A 67 -9.99 -8.19 -3.51
CA GLN A 67 -9.87 -8.61 -2.12
C GLN A 67 -9.07 -9.91 -1.97
N THR A 68 -9.28 -10.88 -2.86
CA THR A 68 -8.49 -12.12 -2.87
C THR A 68 -7.03 -11.85 -3.14
N ALA A 69 -6.70 -11.01 -4.12
CA ALA A 69 -5.33 -10.59 -4.41
C ALA A 69 -4.68 -9.88 -3.22
N ALA A 70 -5.44 -9.03 -2.50
CA ALA A 70 -4.98 -8.37 -1.29
C ALA A 70 -4.67 -9.36 -0.17
N ARG A 71 -5.54 -10.35 0.06
CA ARG A 71 -5.30 -11.41 1.06
C ARG A 71 -4.11 -12.28 0.71
N ASP A 72 -3.95 -12.67 -0.55
CA ASP A 72 -2.81 -13.46 -1.02
C ASP A 72 -1.50 -12.70 -0.81
N ARG A 73 -1.51 -11.40 -1.04
CA ARG A 73 -0.37 -10.51 -0.81
C ARG A 73 -0.02 -10.41 0.69
N LEU A 74 -1.03 -10.30 1.56
CA LEU A 74 -0.82 -10.31 3.01
C LEU A 74 -0.23 -11.63 3.50
N ALA A 75 -0.72 -12.76 3.00
CA ALA A 75 -0.19 -14.08 3.32
C ALA A 75 1.28 -14.22 2.87
N ALA A 76 1.61 -13.73 1.67
CA ALA A 76 2.99 -13.71 1.18
C ALA A 76 3.88 -12.79 2.03
N ALA A 77 3.36 -11.65 2.47
CA ALA A 77 4.09 -10.73 3.34
C ALA A 77 4.38 -11.35 4.73
N GLU A 78 3.40 -12.03 5.33
CA GLU A 78 3.59 -12.75 6.59
C GLU A 78 4.62 -13.89 6.44
N ALA A 79 4.54 -14.66 5.36
CA ALA A 79 5.51 -15.71 5.07
C ALA A 79 6.94 -15.13 4.94
N ARG A 80 7.10 -13.97 4.29
CA ARG A 80 8.38 -13.28 4.18
C ARG A 80 8.86 -12.73 5.52
N LEU A 81 7.95 -12.23 6.35
CA LEU A 81 8.26 -11.76 7.70
C LEU A 81 8.78 -12.90 8.59
N GLY A 82 8.36 -14.13 8.33
CA GLY A 82 8.79 -15.33 9.04
C GLY A 82 8.26 -15.47 10.47
N ARG A 83 7.24 -14.67 10.83
CA ARG A 83 6.57 -14.71 12.14
C ARG A 83 5.11 -14.27 12.00
N PRO A 84 4.24 -14.62 12.97
CA PRO A 84 2.84 -14.23 12.94
C PRO A 84 2.67 -12.70 12.91
N ALA A 85 1.71 -12.23 12.13
CA ALA A 85 1.31 -10.83 12.05
C ALA A 85 -0.20 -10.72 11.92
N GLU A 86 -0.77 -9.63 12.45
CA GLU A 86 -2.16 -9.31 12.21
C GLU A 86 -2.34 -8.89 10.73
N GLN A 87 -3.32 -9.47 10.05
CA GLN A 87 -3.60 -9.16 8.65
C GLN A 87 -4.93 -8.42 8.53
N GLU A 88 -4.93 -7.31 7.80
CA GLU A 88 -6.11 -6.48 7.60
C GLU A 88 -6.24 -6.05 6.14
N VAL A 89 -7.46 -6.14 5.59
CA VAL A 89 -7.82 -5.56 4.29
C VAL A 89 -8.84 -4.46 4.54
N ARG A 90 -8.56 -3.25 4.06
CA ARG A 90 -9.52 -2.15 4.03
C ARG A 90 -9.92 -1.81 2.60
N SER A 91 -11.19 -1.52 2.40
CA SER A 91 -11.74 -1.10 1.11
C SER A 91 -12.23 0.34 1.21
N GLY A 92 -11.67 1.25 0.42
CA GLY A 92 -12.00 2.66 0.51
C GLY A 92 -11.01 3.53 -0.24
N ARG A 93 -10.61 4.62 0.39
CA ARG A 93 -9.54 5.50 -0.06
C ARG A 93 -8.24 5.11 0.62
N PRO A 94 -7.26 4.57 -0.11
CA PRO A 94 -6.04 4.02 0.48
C PRO A 94 -5.33 4.98 1.43
N GLU A 95 -5.20 6.24 1.04
CA GLU A 95 -4.53 7.25 1.85
C GLU A 95 -5.23 7.52 3.18
N ARG A 96 -6.56 7.46 3.21
CA ARG A 96 -7.34 7.67 4.43
C ARG A 96 -7.34 6.42 5.31
N ASP A 97 -7.46 5.25 4.70
CA ASP A 97 -7.47 3.97 5.40
C ASP A 97 -6.13 3.74 6.11
N VAL A 98 -5.02 4.01 5.44
CA VAL A 98 -3.68 3.88 6.02
C VAL A 98 -3.45 4.91 7.12
N THR A 99 -3.84 6.18 6.91
CA THR A 99 -3.69 7.22 7.93
C THR A 99 -4.52 6.92 9.18
N ALA A 100 -5.74 6.40 9.01
CA ALA A 100 -6.59 5.99 10.13
C ALA A 100 -5.97 4.82 10.92
N ALA A 101 -5.44 3.80 10.22
CA ALA A 101 -4.77 2.67 10.86
C ALA A 101 -3.48 3.11 11.57
N ALA A 102 -2.77 4.11 11.04
CA ALA A 102 -1.56 4.66 11.64
C ALA A 102 -1.81 5.32 13.01
N ALA A 103 -3.03 5.76 13.29
CA ALA A 103 -3.39 6.31 14.60
C ALA A 103 -3.39 5.28 15.74
N GLU A 104 -3.38 3.99 15.42
CA GLU A 104 -3.46 2.89 16.38
C GLU A 104 -2.10 2.24 16.69
N VAL A 105 -1.03 2.74 16.09
CA VAL A 105 0.31 2.14 16.14
C VAL A 105 1.40 3.15 16.48
N ASP A 106 2.58 2.65 16.81
CA ASP A 106 3.74 3.48 17.15
C ASP A 106 4.56 3.89 15.92
N VAL A 107 4.58 3.02 14.92
CA VAL A 107 5.38 3.18 13.69
C VAL A 107 4.60 2.70 12.47
N LEU A 108 4.63 3.49 11.41
CA LEU A 108 4.17 3.11 10.07
C LEU A 108 5.37 2.91 9.16
N VAL A 109 5.42 1.76 8.48
CA VAL A 109 6.42 1.45 7.45
C VAL A 109 5.75 1.41 6.09
N LEU A 110 6.24 2.21 5.16
CA LEU A 110 5.75 2.27 3.78
C LEU A 110 6.90 2.56 2.82
N ALA A 111 6.69 2.27 1.55
CA ALA A 111 7.70 2.48 0.52
C ALA A 111 7.41 3.68 -0.36
N ARG A 112 8.46 4.21 -0.98
CA ARG A 112 8.35 5.15 -2.10
C ARG A 112 7.80 4.42 -3.32
N ASP A 113 6.94 5.06 -4.08
CA ASP A 113 6.14 4.48 -5.15
C ASP A 113 5.93 5.41 -6.35
N GLY A 114 6.61 6.54 -6.37
CA GLY A 114 6.59 7.50 -7.48
C GLY A 114 7.71 7.28 -8.49
N ASP A 115 8.36 8.36 -8.91
CA ASP A 115 9.54 8.31 -9.78
C ASP A 115 10.78 7.88 -8.98
N LEU A 116 11.12 6.61 -9.08
CA LEU A 116 12.25 6.02 -8.36
C LEU A 116 13.60 6.21 -9.04
N SER A 117 13.65 6.91 -10.20
CA SER A 117 14.89 7.16 -10.95
C SER A 117 15.77 8.25 -10.33
N ARG A 118 15.22 9.06 -9.42
CA ARG A 118 15.91 10.17 -8.77
C ARG A 118 15.47 10.36 -7.33
N LEU A 119 16.37 10.93 -6.53
CA LEU A 119 16.06 11.39 -5.18
C LEU A 119 15.16 12.63 -5.24
N GLY A 120 14.27 12.77 -4.26
CA GLY A 120 13.46 13.97 -4.10
C GLY A 120 11.94 13.73 -4.08
N PRO A 121 11.15 14.81 -4.12
CA PRO A 121 9.72 14.76 -3.86
C PRO A 121 8.93 13.90 -4.85
N ARG A 122 9.38 13.78 -6.09
CA ARG A 122 8.70 12.97 -7.12
C ARG A 122 8.77 11.47 -6.87
N SER A 123 9.61 11.01 -5.94
CA SER A 123 9.69 9.61 -5.55
C SER A 123 8.49 9.13 -4.72
N LEU A 124 7.61 10.03 -4.31
CA LEU A 124 6.33 9.75 -3.65
C LEU A 124 5.17 10.02 -4.60
N ASP A 125 4.28 9.02 -4.77
CA ASP A 125 2.97 9.26 -5.38
C ASP A 125 2.09 10.10 -4.44
N LYS A 126 1.02 10.65 -4.98
CA LYS A 126 0.09 11.54 -4.26
C LYS A 126 -0.54 10.90 -3.00
N HIS A 127 -0.87 9.62 -3.07
CA HIS A 127 -1.46 8.89 -1.94
C HIS A 127 -0.44 8.65 -0.84
N THR A 128 0.75 8.20 -1.19
CA THR A 128 1.84 7.99 -0.24
C THR A 128 2.31 9.28 0.38
N ARG A 129 2.39 10.36 -0.39
CA ARG A 129 2.67 11.70 0.13
C ARG A 129 1.64 12.12 1.16
N PHE A 130 0.34 11.95 0.86
CA PHE A 130 -0.71 12.28 1.82
C PHE A 130 -0.53 11.53 3.15
N VAL A 131 -0.22 10.23 3.07
CA VAL A 131 0.01 9.41 4.28
C VAL A 131 1.21 9.90 5.07
N VAL A 132 2.33 10.18 4.41
CA VAL A 132 3.55 10.69 5.06
C VAL A 132 3.29 12.02 5.78
N ASP A 133 2.52 12.91 5.14
CA ASP A 133 2.22 14.24 5.69
C ASP A 133 1.21 14.20 6.85
N HIS A 134 0.36 13.17 6.91
CA HIS A 134 -0.76 13.12 7.86
C HIS A 134 -0.72 11.95 8.86
N ALA A 135 0.24 11.04 8.77
CA ALA A 135 0.34 9.94 9.73
C ALA A 135 0.63 10.47 11.14
N PRO A 136 -0.20 10.12 12.14
CA PRO A 136 -0.04 10.62 13.51
C PRO A 136 0.95 9.79 14.35
N CYS A 137 1.85 9.05 13.71
CA CYS A 137 2.88 8.21 14.31
C CYS A 137 4.23 8.43 13.64
N ARG A 138 5.26 7.71 14.10
CA ARG A 138 6.56 7.69 13.42
C ARG A 138 6.43 7.02 12.06
N VAL A 139 7.11 7.57 11.05
CA VAL A 139 7.07 7.04 9.68
C VAL A 139 8.47 6.58 9.28
N VAL A 140 8.57 5.33 8.84
CA VAL A 140 9.76 4.78 8.17
C VAL A 140 9.45 4.67 6.69
N LEU A 141 10.12 5.49 5.89
CA LEU A 141 9.95 5.55 4.44
C LEU A 141 11.08 4.78 3.75
N VAL A 142 10.74 3.73 3.04
CA VAL A 142 11.66 2.76 2.47
C VAL A 142 11.85 2.99 0.97
N TRP A 143 13.08 2.86 0.47
CA TRP A 143 13.34 2.71 -0.96
C TRP A 143 13.10 1.26 -1.35
N PRO A 144 12.21 0.98 -2.31
CA PRO A 144 12.05 -0.37 -2.84
C PRO A 144 13.24 -0.72 -3.75
N GLY A 145 14.20 -1.45 -3.22
CA GLY A 145 15.44 -1.76 -3.90
C GLY A 145 16.57 -0.75 -3.61
N VAL A 146 17.46 -0.55 -4.57
CA VAL A 146 18.59 0.37 -4.42
C VAL A 146 18.17 1.80 -4.68
N ALA A 147 18.44 2.70 -3.74
CA ALA A 147 18.21 4.13 -3.92
C ALA A 147 19.12 4.73 -5.02
N PRO A 148 18.64 5.70 -5.80
CA PRO A 148 19.48 6.42 -6.76
C PRO A 148 20.61 7.17 -6.04
N GLY A 149 21.70 7.40 -6.75
CA GLY A 149 22.85 8.16 -6.23
C GLY A 149 22.53 9.65 -6.03
N LEU A 150 23.34 10.35 -5.24
CA LEU A 150 23.20 11.77 -4.96
C LEU A 150 23.22 12.65 -6.22
N ALA A 151 23.88 12.22 -7.28
CA ALA A 151 23.88 12.92 -8.57
C ALA A 151 22.49 12.99 -9.23
N SER A 152 21.53 12.19 -8.79
CA SER A 152 20.15 12.24 -9.26
C SER A 152 19.31 13.37 -8.65
N ILE A 153 19.84 14.08 -7.63
CA ILE A 153 19.15 15.21 -7.00
C ILE A 153 19.07 16.36 -8.04
N PRO A 154 17.86 16.86 -8.36
CA PRO A 154 17.74 18.01 -9.24
C PRO A 154 18.35 19.26 -8.60
N PRO A 155 18.83 20.22 -9.38
CA PRO A 155 19.29 21.49 -8.84
C PRO A 155 18.16 22.17 -8.05
N PRO A 156 18.49 22.96 -7.01
CA PRO A 156 17.48 23.73 -6.29
C PRO A 156 16.73 24.66 -7.24
N PRO A 157 15.44 24.92 -7.01
CA PRO A 157 14.72 25.93 -7.79
C PRO A 157 15.34 27.32 -7.57
N ASP A 158 15.41 28.10 -8.65
CA ASP A 158 15.85 29.51 -8.61
C ASP A 158 14.88 30.38 -7.81
#